data_1e8582d7b775eb82a7f6622bce685176
#
_entry.id   1e8582d7b775eb82a7f6622bce685176
#
_cell.length_a   1.000
_cell.length_b   1.000
_cell.length_c   1.000
_cell.angle_alpha   90.00
_cell.angle_beta   90.00
_cell.angle_gamma   90.00
#
_symmetry.space_group_name_H-M   'P 1'
#
loop_
_entity.id
_entity.type
_entity.pdbx_description
1 polymer ?
#
loop_
_entity_poly.entity_id
_entity_poly.type
_entity_poly.pdbx_seq_one_letter_code
_entity_poly.pdbx_strand_id
1 'polypeptide(L)'
;MRRRLYKAGSARIKMLLELAAANAAFAVIKEAVSNGKDLWDAGGALTEYFSNKNKIAQEVQKKGASRTDLEEFMALEQLKKQEEELKELMIYSGRGGLWDDWIAFQADAKRKRDEEAKAIARKKAKRRQQIHDWFVGILAGAAILSGVGLVGYIFYYIAVNSK
;
A
#
# COMPACT_ATOMS: atom_id res chain seq x y z
N MET A 1 -15.10 15.17 15.58
CA MET A 1 -16.09 14.33 14.90
C MET A 1 -16.22 14.61 13.39
N ARG A 2 -16.32 15.86 12.93
CA ARG A 2 -16.45 16.25 11.50
C ARG A 2 -15.35 15.72 10.56
N ARG A 3 -14.08 15.69 10.97
CA ARG A 3 -12.96 15.19 10.11
C ARG A 3 -13.04 13.70 9.79
N ARG A 4 -13.62 12.87 10.68
CA ARG A 4 -13.80 11.43 10.42
C ARG A 4 -14.90 11.16 9.39
N LEU A 5 -16.01 11.91 9.45
CA LEU A 5 -17.12 11.80 8.51
C LEU A 5 -16.70 12.23 7.09
N TYR A 6 -15.92 13.31 6.98
CA TYR A 6 -15.40 13.78 5.69
C TYR A 6 -14.45 12.75 5.03
N LYS A 7 -13.55 12.13 5.80
CA LYS A 7 -12.66 11.07 5.31
C LYS A 7 -13.43 9.83 4.86
N ALA A 8 -14.47 9.43 5.59
CA ALA A 8 -15.28 8.26 5.23
C ALA A 8 -16.06 8.51 3.92
N GLY A 9 -16.65 9.70 3.74
CA GLY A 9 -17.33 10.09 2.50
C GLY A 9 -16.39 10.11 1.29
N SER A 10 -15.20 10.68 1.45
CA SER A 10 -14.20 10.74 0.37
C SER A 10 -13.71 9.34 -0.06
N ALA A 11 -13.49 8.43 0.88
CA ALA A 11 -13.08 7.06 0.58
C ALA A 11 -14.18 6.28 -0.16
N ARG A 12 -15.46 6.49 0.20
CA ARG A 12 -16.61 5.88 -0.47
C ARG A 12 -16.75 6.35 -1.91
N ILE A 13 -16.68 7.66 -2.14
CA ILE A 13 -16.73 8.24 -3.50
C ILE A 13 -15.61 7.67 -4.36
N LYS A 14 -14.38 7.59 -3.82
CA LYS A 14 -13.23 7.03 -4.53
C LYS A 14 -13.45 5.57 -4.92
N MET A 15 -13.96 4.74 -4.03
CA MET A 15 -14.28 3.33 -4.31
C MET A 15 -15.34 3.20 -5.41
N LEU A 16 -16.41 4.03 -5.38
CA LEU A 16 -17.44 4.02 -6.41
C LEU A 16 -16.91 4.43 -7.78
N LEU A 17 -15.99 5.39 -7.84
CA LEU A 17 -15.32 5.79 -9.07
C LEU A 17 -14.42 4.66 -9.62
N GLU A 18 -13.68 3.98 -8.75
CA GLU A 18 -12.85 2.85 -9.14
C GLU A 18 -13.70 1.65 -9.60
N LEU A 19 -14.87 1.42 -8.99
CA LEU A 19 -15.85 0.42 -9.43
C LEU A 19 -16.45 0.77 -10.80
N ALA A 20 -16.83 2.01 -11.00
CA ALA A 20 -17.34 2.47 -12.29
C ALA A 20 -16.30 2.32 -13.41
N ALA A 21 -15.03 2.65 -13.12
CA ALA A 21 -13.93 2.47 -14.06
C ALA A 21 -13.65 0.98 -14.36
N ALA A 22 -13.72 0.10 -13.35
CA ALA A 22 -13.61 -1.33 -13.55
C ALA A 22 -14.74 -1.88 -14.43
N ASN A 23 -15.99 -1.46 -14.19
CA ASN A 23 -17.15 -1.86 -14.99
C ASN A 23 -17.03 -1.40 -16.45
N ALA A 24 -16.59 -0.16 -16.67
CA ALA A 24 -16.36 0.38 -18.01
C ALA A 24 -15.29 -0.42 -18.76
N ALA A 25 -14.15 -0.69 -18.11
CA ALA A 25 -13.09 -1.50 -18.68
C ALA A 25 -13.58 -2.93 -19.01
N PHE A 26 -14.35 -3.55 -18.12
CA PHE A 26 -14.95 -4.86 -18.35
C PHE A 26 -15.91 -4.87 -19.57
N ALA A 27 -16.72 -3.84 -19.74
CA ALA A 27 -17.61 -3.70 -20.89
C ALA A 27 -16.83 -3.63 -22.21
N VAL A 28 -15.71 -2.87 -22.24
CA VAL A 28 -14.82 -2.79 -23.42
C VAL A 28 -14.22 -4.15 -23.75
N ILE A 29 -13.79 -4.94 -22.74
CA ILE A 29 -13.26 -6.29 -22.96
C ILE A 29 -14.32 -7.19 -23.59
N LYS A 30 -15.54 -7.20 -23.03
CA LYS A 30 -16.66 -8.01 -23.58
C LYS A 30 -17.00 -7.61 -25.00
N GLU A 31 -17.07 -6.32 -25.30
CA GLU A 31 -17.33 -5.81 -26.62
C GLU A 31 -16.26 -6.22 -27.64
N ALA A 32 -14.99 -6.09 -27.26
CA ALA A 32 -13.87 -6.50 -28.12
C ALA A 32 -13.96 -8.00 -28.50
N VAL A 33 -14.17 -8.86 -27.49
CA VAL A 33 -14.29 -10.32 -27.71
C VAL A 33 -15.55 -10.65 -28.51
N SER A 34 -16.69 -10.02 -28.22
CA SER A 34 -17.95 -10.24 -28.95
C SER A 34 -17.87 -9.83 -30.43
N ASN A 35 -17.04 -8.83 -30.72
CA ASN A 35 -16.78 -8.38 -32.10
C ASN A 35 -15.70 -9.22 -32.82
N GLY A 36 -15.30 -10.36 -32.26
CA GLY A 36 -14.29 -11.27 -32.86
C GLY A 36 -12.87 -10.71 -32.81
N LYS A 37 -12.60 -9.69 -32.01
CA LYS A 37 -11.25 -9.19 -31.76
C LYS A 37 -10.51 -10.11 -30.81
N ASP A 38 -9.19 -10.19 -31.00
CA ASP A 38 -8.36 -10.95 -30.09
C ASP A 38 -8.34 -10.30 -28.70
N LEU A 39 -8.26 -11.14 -27.66
CA LEU A 39 -8.17 -10.65 -26.26
C LEU A 39 -6.98 -9.70 -26.06
N TRP A 40 -5.92 -9.85 -26.86
CA TRP A 40 -4.75 -8.95 -26.86
C TRP A 40 -5.09 -7.52 -27.27
N ASP A 41 -6.08 -7.32 -28.13
CA ASP A 41 -6.54 -6.00 -28.53
C ASP A 41 -7.23 -5.26 -27.36
N ALA A 42 -7.75 -6.01 -26.40
CA ALA A 42 -8.33 -5.49 -25.16
C ALA A 42 -7.31 -5.35 -24.01
N GLY A 43 -6.02 -5.51 -24.27
CA GLY A 43 -4.96 -5.52 -23.22
C GLY A 43 -4.93 -4.27 -22.35
N GLY A 44 -5.21 -3.09 -22.93
CA GLY A 44 -5.36 -1.85 -22.18
C GLY A 44 -6.52 -1.90 -21.18
N ALA A 45 -7.69 -2.35 -21.63
CA ALA A 45 -8.87 -2.47 -20.78
C ALA A 45 -8.69 -3.55 -19.70
N LEU A 46 -8.01 -4.66 -19.99
CA LEU A 46 -7.63 -5.66 -19.01
C LEU A 46 -6.76 -5.06 -17.90
N THR A 47 -5.74 -4.30 -18.28
CA THR A 47 -4.84 -3.63 -17.32
C THR A 47 -5.61 -2.68 -16.42
N GLU A 48 -6.51 -1.88 -16.98
CA GLU A 48 -7.35 -0.93 -16.25
C GLU A 48 -8.31 -1.66 -15.29
N TYR A 49 -8.98 -2.71 -15.74
CA TYR A 49 -9.87 -3.52 -14.91
C TYR A 49 -9.14 -4.06 -13.68
N PHE A 50 -8.02 -4.77 -13.86
CA PHE A 50 -7.29 -5.36 -12.75
C PHE A 50 -6.64 -4.33 -11.83
N SER A 51 -6.21 -3.19 -12.37
CA SER A 51 -5.70 -2.07 -11.57
C SER A 51 -6.78 -1.54 -10.62
N ASN A 52 -7.97 -1.25 -11.12
CA ASN A 52 -9.08 -0.72 -10.32
C ASN A 52 -9.60 -1.77 -9.32
N LYS A 53 -9.74 -3.04 -9.71
CA LYS A 53 -10.06 -4.15 -8.80
C LYS A 53 -9.07 -4.22 -7.63
N ASN A 54 -7.77 -4.15 -7.90
CA ASN A 54 -6.75 -4.19 -6.87
C ASN A 54 -6.81 -2.99 -5.92
N LYS A 55 -7.10 -1.79 -6.42
CA LYS A 55 -7.31 -0.60 -5.58
C LYS A 55 -8.49 -0.77 -4.64
N ILE A 56 -9.63 -1.25 -5.13
CA ILE A 56 -10.83 -1.52 -4.33
C ILE A 56 -10.51 -2.55 -3.24
N ALA A 57 -9.87 -3.67 -3.59
CA ALA A 57 -9.49 -4.70 -2.63
C ALA A 57 -8.55 -4.15 -1.53
N GLN A 58 -7.59 -3.30 -1.88
CA GLN A 58 -6.69 -2.66 -0.91
C GLN A 58 -7.42 -1.67 0.01
N GLU A 59 -8.36 -0.88 -0.51
CA GLU A 59 -9.14 0.07 0.31
C GLU A 59 -10.02 -0.67 1.31
N VAL A 60 -10.66 -1.77 0.92
CA VAL A 60 -11.47 -2.62 1.82
C VAL A 60 -10.59 -3.25 2.90
N GLN A 61 -9.41 -3.78 2.56
CA GLN A 61 -8.47 -4.35 3.53
C GLN A 61 -7.97 -3.31 4.56
N LYS A 62 -7.73 -2.07 4.14
CA LYS A 62 -7.28 -0.99 5.05
C LYS A 62 -8.33 -0.58 6.08
N LYS A 63 -9.61 -0.70 5.75
CA LYS A 63 -10.71 -0.35 6.66
C LYS A 63 -10.89 -1.35 7.81
N GLY A 64 -10.38 -2.57 7.67
CA GLY A 64 -10.56 -3.65 8.65
C GLY A 64 -12.00 -4.20 8.67
N ALA A 65 -12.23 -5.25 9.45
CA ALA A 65 -13.52 -5.96 9.53
C ALA A 65 -14.66 -5.16 10.22
N SER A 66 -14.49 -3.87 10.46
CA SER A 66 -15.47 -3.01 11.11
C SER A 66 -16.45 -2.44 10.11
N ARG A 67 -17.61 -3.05 9.99
CA ARG A 67 -18.77 -2.69 9.18
C ARG A 67 -18.48 -2.67 7.67
N THR A 68 -18.55 -3.84 7.10
CA THR A 68 -18.76 -4.00 5.66
C THR A 68 -20.14 -3.40 5.33
N ASP A 69 -20.16 -2.22 4.74
CA ASP A 69 -21.39 -1.63 4.19
C ASP A 69 -21.87 -2.59 3.09
N LEU A 70 -23.16 -2.82 2.99
CA LEU A 70 -23.75 -3.70 1.97
C LEU A 70 -23.26 -3.34 0.56
N GLU A 71 -23.06 -2.05 0.29
CA GLU A 71 -22.53 -1.57 -0.98
C GLU A 71 -21.11 -2.08 -1.27
N GLU A 72 -20.23 -2.10 -0.26
CA GLU A 72 -18.86 -2.63 -0.41
C GLU A 72 -18.89 -4.13 -0.70
N PHE A 73 -19.77 -4.85 0.00
CA PHE A 73 -19.97 -6.28 -0.24
C PHE A 73 -20.48 -6.54 -1.66
N MET A 74 -21.52 -5.82 -2.09
CA MET A 74 -22.07 -5.97 -3.43
C MET A 74 -21.07 -5.61 -4.53
N ALA A 75 -20.25 -4.58 -4.31
CA ALA A 75 -19.18 -4.20 -5.23
C ALA A 75 -18.12 -5.32 -5.38
N LEU A 76 -17.71 -5.92 -4.28
CA LEU A 76 -16.76 -7.05 -4.30
C LEU A 76 -17.36 -8.29 -4.98
N GLU A 77 -18.62 -8.59 -4.72
CA GLU A 77 -19.31 -9.73 -5.33
C GLU A 77 -19.48 -9.52 -6.85
N GLN A 78 -19.80 -8.29 -7.28
CA GLN A 78 -19.83 -7.93 -8.69
C GLN A 78 -18.48 -8.12 -9.38
N LEU A 79 -17.40 -7.64 -8.74
CA LEU A 79 -16.04 -7.80 -9.28
C LEU A 79 -15.62 -9.26 -9.36
N LYS A 80 -16.02 -10.08 -8.39
CA LYS A 80 -15.78 -11.51 -8.40
C LYS A 80 -16.48 -12.20 -9.57
N LYS A 81 -17.76 -11.88 -9.79
CA LYS A 81 -18.51 -12.39 -10.94
C LYS A 81 -17.87 -11.99 -12.27
N GLN A 82 -17.46 -10.73 -12.40
CA GLN A 82 -16.74 -10.28 -13.60
C GLN A 82 -15.41 -11.00 -13.81
N GLU A 83 -14.70 -11.32 -12.73
CA GLU A 83 -13.45 -12.09 -12.81
C GLU A 83 -13.71 -13.53 -13.29
N GLU A 84 -14.79 -14.15 -12.87
CA GLU A 84 -15.21 -15.47 -13.37
C GLU A 84 -15.54 -15.41 -14.87
N GLU A 85 -16.28 -14.40 -15.30
CA GLU A 85 -16.57 -14.18 -16.73
C GLU A 85 -15.26 -13.90 -17.53
N LEU A 86 -14.33 -13.12 -17.00
CA LEU A 86 -13.01 -12.89 -17.64
C LEU A 86 -12.20 -14.17 -17.74
N LYS A 87 -12.23 -15.01 -16.71
CA LYS A 87 -11.59 -16.32 -16.73
C LYS A 87 -12.13 -17.18 -17.89
N GLU A 88 -13.44 -17.22 -18.04
CA GLU A 88 -14.07 -17.94 -19.15
C GLU A 88 -13.64 -17.37 -20.50
N LEU A 89 -13.65 -16.04 -20.66
CA LEU A 89 -13.18 -15.39 -21.88
C LEU A 89 -11.70 -15.72 -22.18
N MET A 90 -10.82 -15.73 -21.18
CA MET A 90 -9.41 -16.10 -21.34
C MET A 90 -9.21 -17.56 -21.75
N ILE A 91 -10.07 -18.46 -21.26
CA ILE A 91 -10.03 -19.89 -21.60
C ILE A 91 -10.52 -20.13 -23.03
N TYR A 92 -11.62 -19.48 -23.43
CA TYR A 92 -12.25 -19.74 -24.72
C TYR A 92 -11.69 -18.91 -25.87
N SER A 93 -11.28 -17.66 -25.61
CA SER A 93 -10.79 -16.73 -26.65
C SER A 93 -9.26 -16.54 -26.60
N GLY A 94 -8.58 -17.12 -25.61
CA GLY A 94 -7.13 -17.05 -25.44
C GLY A 94 -6.45 -18.40 -25.76
N ARG A 95 -5.15 -18.46 -25.50
CA ARG A 95 -4.42 -19.73 -25.52
C ARG A 95 -4.72 -20.56 -24.27
N GLY A 96 -4.69 -21.90 -24.40
CA GLY A 96 -4.80 -22.79 -23.24
C GLY A 96 -3.77 -22.42 -22.14
N GLY A 97 -4.23 -22.36 -20.89
CA GLY A 97 -3.38 -22.01 -19.74
C GLY A 97 -3.14 -20.51 -19.52
N LEU A 98 -3.67 -19.63 -20.37
CA LEU A 98 -3.47 -18.17 -20.24
C LEU A 98 -3.92 -17.63 -18.88
N TRP A 99 -5.02 -18.14 -18.35
CA TRP A 99 -5.52 -17.74 -17.02
C TRP A 99 -4.54 -18.15 -15.91
N ASP A 100 -4.03 -19.36 -15.95
CA ASP A 100 -3.10 -19.88 -14.93
C ASP A 100 -1.77 -19.11 -14.95
N ASP A 101 -1.26 -18.82 -16.15
CA ASP A 101 -0.08 -17.98 -16.33
C ASP A 101 -0.29 -16.57 -15.78
N TRP A 102 -1.49 -16.02 -16.01
CA TRP A 102 -1.85 -14.70 -15.48
C TRP A 102 -1.89 -14.68 -13.95
N ILE A 103 -2.50 -15.69 -13.33
CA ILE A 103 -2.53 -15.82 -11.86
C ILE A 103 -1.11 -15.98 -11.29
N ALA A 104 -0.29 -16.80 -11.91
CA ALA A 104 1.11 -16.98 -11.51
C ALA A 104 1.90 -15.67 -11.63
N PHE A 105 1.73 -14.93 -12.73
CA PHE A 105 2.35 -13.62 -12.93
C PHE A 105 1.93 -12.60 -11.87
N GLN A 106 0.63 -12.53 -11.55
CA GLN A 106 0.12 -11.64 -10.49
C GLN A 106 0.71 -11.98 -9.12
N ALA A 107 0.80 -13.27 -8.78
CA ALA A 107 1.38 -13.73 -7.53
C ALA A 107 2.85 -13.34 -7.42
N ASP A 108 3.62 -13.51 -8.49
CA ASP A 108 5.03 -13.13 -8.56
C ASP A 108 5.25 -11.61 -8.47
N ALA A 109 4.44 -10.84 -9.19
CA ALA A 109 4.47 -9.39 -9.14
C ALA A 109 4.10 -8.85 -7.74
N LYS A 110 3.16 -9.50 -7.06
CA LYS A 110 2.81 -9.17 -5.67
C LYS A 110 3.97 -9.48 -4.73
N ARG A 111 4.57 -10.68 -4.85
CA ARG A 111 5.72 -11.08 -4.03
C ARG A 111 6.87 -10.08 -4.15
N LYS A 112 7.24 -9.69 -5.38
CA LYS A 112 8.29 -8.70 -5.62
C LYS A 112 8.00 -7.36 -4.95
N ARG A 113 6.77 -6.85 -5.07
CA ARG A 113 6.34 -5.60 -4.40
C ARG A 113 6.41 -5.70 -2.88
N ASP A 114 6.01 -6.83 -2.30
CA ASP A 114 6.06 -7.07 -0.87
C ASP A 114 7.51 -7.15 -0.36
N GLU A 115 8.41 -7.77 -1.12
CA GLU A 115 9.85 -7.81 -0.82
C GLU A 115 10.49 -6.42 -0.88
N GLU A 116 10.19 -5.64 -1.91
CA GLU A 116 10.64 -4.25 -2.03
C GLU A 116 10.11 -3.37 -0.88
N ALA A 117 8.83 -3.50 -0.54
CA ALA A 117 8.23 -2.78 0.59
C ALA A 117 8.90 -3.14 1.92
N LYS A 118 9.19 -4.44 2.14
CA LYS A 118 9.94 -4.92 3.31
C LYS A 118 11.38 -4.39 3.32
N ALA A 119 12.05 -4.37 2.16
CA ALA A 119 13.41 -3.83 2.05
C ALA A 119 13.46 -2.33 2.37
N ILE A 120 12.50 -1.55 1.86
CA ILE A 120 12.36 -0.12 2.17
C ILE A 120 12.06 0.09 3.66
N ALA A 121 11.16 -0.71 4.23
CA ALA A 121 10.84 -0.63 5.67
C ALA A 121 12.06 -0.93 6.54
N ARG A 122 12.84 -1.97 6.21
CA ARG A 122 14.09 -2.32 6.90
C ARG A 122 15.13 -1.18 6.80
N LYS A 123 15.30 -0.57 5.62
CA LYS A 123 16.19 0.59 5.45
C LYS A 123 15.76 1.79 6.31
N LYS A 124 14.45 2.08 6.34
CA LYS A 124 13.89 3.16 7.20
C LYS A 124 14.09 2.87 8.69
N ALA A 125 13.88 1.62 9.12
CA ALA A 125 14.08 1.23 10.52
C ALA A 125 15.55 1.39 10.93
N LYS A 126 16.50 0.89 10.13
CA LYS A 126 17.95 1.06 10.40
C LYS A 126 18.35 2.54 10.48
N ARG A 127 17.82 3.37 9.57
CA ARG A 127 18.11 4.81 9.59
C ARG A 127 17.58 5.50 10.85
N ARG A 128 16.40 5.09 11.34
CA ARG A 128 15.85 5.60 12.61
C ARG A 128 16.70 5.19 13.81
N GLN A 129 17.17 3.94 13.85
CA GLN A 129 18.07 3.47 14.90
C GLN A 129 19.38 4.28 14.90
N GLN A 130 20.02 4.45 13.74
CA GLN A 130 21.26 5.24 13.64
C GLN A 130 21.09 6.68 14.14
N ILE A 131 19.97 7.32 13.81
CA ILE A 131 19.68 8.68 14.30
C ILE A 131 19.48 8.67 15.82
N HIS A 132 18.75 7.70 16.35
CA HIS A 132 18.54 7.57 17.79
C HIS A 132 19.87 7.34 18.53
N ASP A 133 20.70 6.42 18.04
CA ASP A 133 21.99 6.11 18.65
C ASP A 133 22.94 7.31 18.62
N TRP A 134 22.92 8.09 17.55
CA TRP A 134 23.68 9.34 17.45
C TRP A 134 23.19 10.38 18.46
N PHE A 135 21.87 10.56 18.63
CA PHE A 135 21.32 11.47 19.65
C PHE A 135 21.66 11.03 21.07
N VAL A 136 21.57 9.75 21.37
CA VAL A 136 21.96 9.20 22.67
C VAL A 136 23.46 9.41 22.94
N GLY A 137 24.31 9.23 21.93
CA GLY A 137 25.75 9.51 22.02
C GLY A 137 26.06 10.98 22.33
N ILE A 138 25.39 11.92 21.67
CA ILE A 138 25.54 13.37 21.94
C ILE A 138 25.09 13.72 23.36
N LEU A 139 23.95 13.22 23.81
CA LEU A 139 23.44 13.49 25.16
C LEU A 139 24.39 12.94 26.24
N ALA A 140 24.91 11.73 26.05
CA ALA A 140 25.90 11.15 26.96
C ALA A 140 27.19 11.96 27.00
N GLY A 141 27.71 12.39 25.85
CA GLY A 141 28.90 13.25 25.76
C GLY A 141 28.68 14.62 26.46
N ALA A 142 27.54 15.25 26.25
CA ALA A 142 27.20 16.52 26.92
C ALA A 142 27.09 16.36 28.45
N ALA A 143 26.53 15.26 28.95
CA ALA A 143 26.45 14.95 30.36
C ALA A 143 27.86 14.77 31.01
N ILE A 144 28.74 14.11 30.32
CA ILE A 144 30.12 13.91 30.78
C ILE A 144 30.86 15.26 30.85
N LEU A 145 30.76 16.07 29.80
CA LEU A 145 31.41 17.39 29.76
C LEU A 145 30.86 18.34 30.83
N SER A 146 29.58 18.33 31.10
CA SER A 146 28.97 19.15 32.17
C SER A 146 29.44 18.68 33.57
N GLY A 147 29.56 17.36 33.78
CA GLY A 147 30.09 16.81 35.03
C GLY A 147 31.53 17.20 35.30
N VAL A 148 32.39 17.14 34.29
CA VAL A 148 33.82 17.54 34.39
C VAL A 148 33.93 19.05 34.65
N GLY A 149 33.11 19.87 33.97
CA GLY A 149 33.05 21.31 34.17
C GLY A 149 32.61 21.72 35.58
N LEU A 150 31.65 20.99 36.16
CA LEU A 150 31.18 21.20 37.54
C LEU A 150 32.23 20.87 38.57
N VAL A 151 32.93 19.75 38.41
CA VAL A 151 34.05 19.38 39.29
C VAL A 151 35.18 20.40 39.19
N GLY A 152 35.56 20.82 38.00
CA GLY A 152 36.59 21.86 37.81
C GLY A 152 36.20 23.19 38.46
N TYR A 153 34.92 23.60 38.34
CA TYR A 153 34.41 24.80 39.00
C TYR A 153 34.44 24.71 40.51
N ILE A 154 34.09 23.58 41.10
CA ILE A 154 34.19 23.33 42.55
C ILE A 154 35.65 23.46 43.04
N PHE A 155 36.59 22.84 42.36
CA PHE A 155 37.99 22.97 42.70
C PHE A 155 38.52 24.39 42.60
N TYR A 156 38.16 25.13 41.57
CA TYR A 156 38.49 26.53 41.41
C TYR A 156 37.92 27.39 42.56
N TYR A 157 36.66 27.16 42.92
CA TYR A 157 35.98 27.90 44.00
C TYR A 157 36.63 27.66 45.36
N ILE A 158 37.01 26.41 45.66
CA ILE A 158 37.73 26.07 46.89
C ILE A 158 39.11 26.71 46.90
N ALA A 159 39.85 26.69 45.81
CA ALA A 159 41.18 27.25 45.71
C ALA A 159 41.20 28.81 45.90
N VAL A 160 40.18 29.48 45.40
CA VAL A 160 40.05 30.95 45.52
C VAL A 160 39.57 31.36 46.91
N ASN A 161 38.70 30.59 47.56
CA ASN A 161 38.15 30.91 48.88
C ASN A 161 38.98 30.39 50.09
N SER A 162 40.04 29.66 49.82
CA SER A 162 40.95 29.07 50.81
C SER A 162 42.12 30.00 51.18
N LYS A 163 42.09 31.26 50.71
CA LYS A 163 42.98 32.32 51.12
C LYS A 163 42.28 33.28 52.08
#